data_103a96737cc824eaa74ccc60bbf86c94
#
_entry.id   103a96737cc824eaa74ccc60bbf86c94
#
_cell.length_a   1.000
_cell.length_b   1.000
_cell.length_c   1.000
_cell.angle_alpha   90.00
_cell.angle_beta   90.00
_cell.angle_gamma   90.00
#
_symmetry.space_group_name_H-M   'P 1'
#
loop_
_entity.id
_entity.type
_entity.pdbx_description
1 polymer ?
#
loop_
_entity_poly.entity_id
_entity_poly.type
_entity_poly.pdbx_seq_one_letter_code
_entity_poly.pdbx_strand_id
1 'polypeptide(L)'
;LIWKSKNRPSELHSILTTLGEEYPVKEGSQGVNLSFEKGENPQTLRVTRHADGFLVTYGNASFAARGVAYALSGQECDETVCFGTHGILLDCSRTSVVRPDYFKRWLRRLSLFGYNMAMLYTKDAYQVPGENYFGYMRGAYSIEEIREIDAYAKKLGIEMIASIQALGHLEPIMR
;
A
#
# COMPACT_ATOMS: atom_id res chain seq x y z
N LEU A 1 -14.78 8.00 -9.63
CA LEU A 1 -13.86 9.09 -9.89
C LEU A 1 -13.12 8.87 -11.21
N ILE A 2 -12.84 9.94 -11.93
CA ILE A 2 -12.00 9.90 -13.14
C ILE A 2 -10.79 10.82 -12.97
N TRP A 3 -9.67 10.45 -13.54
CA TRP A 3 -8.50 11.30 -13.65
C TRP A 3 -8.06 11.39 -15.12
N LYS A 4 -7.39 12.51 -15.48
CA LYS A 4 -6.91 12.76 -16.84
C LYS A 4 -5.39 12.68 -16.86
N SER A 5 -4.81 11.94 -17.81
CA SER A 5 -3.35 11.79 -17.95
C SER A 5 -2.59 13.11 -17.99
N LYS A 6 -3.18 14.14 -18.64
CA LYS A 6 -2.55 15.46 -18.79
C LYS A 6 -2.40 16.24 -17.47
N ASN A 7 -3.27 15.95 -16.50
CA ASN A 7 -3.35 16.69 -15.22
C ASN A 7 -2.88 15.85 -14.04
N ARG A 8 -2.20 14.74 -14.31
CA ARG A 8 -1.75 13.80 -13.30
C ARG A 8 -0.23 13.85 -13.16
N PRO A 9 0.31 14.03 -11.95
CA PRO A 9 1.73 13.83 -11.68
C PRO A 9 2.15 12.39 -12.01
N SER A 10 3.31 12.23 -12.65
CA SER A 10 3.80 10.91 -13.10
C SER A 10 3.92 9.90 -11.97
N GLU A 11 4.30 10.36 -10.77
CA GLU A 11 4.44 9.55 -9.55
C GLU A 11 3.13 8.89 -9.06
N LEU A 12 1.95 9.43 -9.44
CA LEU A 12 0.66 8.90 -9.04
C LEU A 12 0.08 7.86 -10.00
N HIS A 13 0.71 7.65 -11.16
CA HIS A 13 0.13 6.76 -12.20
C HIS A 13 -0.08 5.33 -11.69
N SER A 14 0.95 4.74 -11.15
CA SER A 14 0.89 3.36 -10.66
C SER A 14 -0.10 3.21 -9.51
N ILE A 15 -0.14 4.18 -8.61
CA ILE A 15 -1.07 4.19 -7.47
C ILE A 15 -2.52 4.19 -7.98
N LEU A 16 -2.87 5.16 -8.82
CA LEU A 16 -4.24 5.33 -9.33
C LEU A 16 -4.70 4.13 -10.18
N THR A 17 -3.81 3.62 -11.02
CA THR A 17 -4.09 2.44 -11.86
C THR A 17 -4.32 1.21 -10.98
N THR A 18 -3.47 0.99 -9.96
CA THR A 18 -3.59 -0.16 -9.07
C THR A 18 -4.80 -0.05 -8.13
N LEU A 19 -5.15 1.15 -7.66
CA LEU A 19 -6.39 1.36 -6.93
C LEU A 19 -7.63 1.08 -7.81
N GLY A 20 -7.55 1.40 -9.09
CA GLY A 20 -8.60 1.13 -10.07
C GLY A 20 -8.92 -0.35 -10.29
N GLU A 21 -8.07 -1.27 -9.85
CA GLU A 21 -8.36 -2.72 -9.87
C GLU A 21 -9.53 -3.12 -8.95
N GLU A 22 -9.79 -2.34 -7.90
CA GLU A 22 -10.83 -2.66 -6.89
C GLU A 22 -11.81 -1.50 -6.65
N TYR A 23 -11.37 -0.25 -6.83
CA TYR A 23 -12.16 0.92 -6.52
C TYR A 23 -12.60 1.66 -7.80
N PRO A 24 -13.70 2.42 -7.76
CA PRO A 24 -14.20 3.16 -8.93
C PRO A 24 -13.34 4.41 -9.23
N VAL A 25 -12.06 4.20 -9.50
CA VAL A 25 -11.05 5.21 -9.86
C VAL A 25 -10.41 4.81 -11.18
N LYS A 26 -10.61 5.59 -12.24
CA LYS A 26 -10.11 5.23 -13.58
C LYS A 26 -9.69 6.44 -14.39
N GLU A 27 -8.84 6.22 -15.36
CA GLU A 27 -8.58 7.21 -16.40
C GLU A 27 -9.81 7.39 -17.28
N GLY A 28 -10.17 8.64 -17.58
CA GLY A 28 -11.35 8.89 -18.39
C GLY A 28 -11.67 10.36 -18.59
N SER A 29 -12.76 10.60 -19.31
CA SER A 29 -13.27 11.95 -19.62
C SER A 29 -14.68 12.22 -19.09
N GLN A 30 -15.40 11.19 -18.66
CA GLN A 30 -16.77 11.29 -18.15
C GLN A 30 -16.87 10.75 -16.72
N GLY A 31 -17.31 11.58 -15.80
CA GLY A 31 -17.49 11.26 -14.38
C GLY A 31 -17.04 12.41 -13.47
N VAL A 32 -17.01 12.16 -12.17
CA VAL A 32 -16.54 13.11 -11.17
C VAL A 32 -15.02 13.26 -11.29
N ASN A 33 -14.55 14.46 -11.61
CA ASN A 33 -13.14 14.73 -11.86
C ASN A 33 -12.31 14.62 -10.58
N LEU A 34 -11.12 14.05 -10.71
CA LEU A 34 -10.12 13.97 -9.65
C LEU A 34 -8.83 14.59 -10.17
N SER A 35 -8.44 15.72 -9.59
CA SER A 35 -7.23 16.45 -9.93
C SER A 35 -6.24 16.47 -8.75
N PHE A 36 -4.98 16.65 -9.06
CA PHE A 36 -3.89 16.56 -8.07
C PHE A 36 -2.97 17.76 -8.20
N GLU A 37 -2.56 18.30 -7.05
CA GLU A 37 -1.58 19.37 -6.94
C GLU A 37 -0.57 19.01 -5.84
N LYS A 38 0.72 19.11 -6.17
CA LYS A 38 1.77 18.86 -5.20
C LYS A 38 2.01 20.10 -4.36
N GLY A 39 1.79 19.98 -3.04
CA GLY A 39 2.06 21.03 -2.07
C GLY A 39 3.55 21.14 -1.75
N GLU A 40 3.97 22.31 -1.30
CA GLU A 40 5.37 22.56 -0.87
C GLU A 40 5.71 21.84 0.45
N ASN A 41 4.75 21.75 1.37
CA ASN A 41 4.92 21.06 2.65
C ASN A 41 4.67 19.55 2.47
N PRO A 42 5.68 18.69 2.74
CA PRO A 42 5.56 17.24 2.60
C PRO A 42 4.50 16.60 3.52
N GLN A 43 4.05 17.31 4.54
CA GLN A 43 3.03 16.84 5.50
C GLN A 43 1.60 17.26 5.14
N THR A 44 1.42 18.00 4.05
CA THR A 44 0.08 18.50 3.67
C THR A 44 -0.76 17.41 3.01
N LEU A 45 -2.01 17.31 3.46
CA LEU A 45 -3.09 16.67 2.74
C LEU A 45 -4.33 17.57 2.82
N ARG A 46 -4.78 18.05 1.67
CA ARG A 46 -6.04 18.78 1.56
C ARG A 46 -6.87 18.22 0.41
N VAL A 47 -8.14 18.02 0.66
CA VAL A 47 -9.12 17.64 -0.36
C VAL A 47 -10.23 18.67 -0.37
N THR A 48 -10.41 19.33 -1.49
CA THR A 48 -11.45 20.34 -1.69
C THR A 48 -12.41 19.91 -2.79
N ARG A 49 -13.69 20.18 -2.59
CA ARG A 49 -14.74 19.93 -3.58
C ARG A 49 -14.88 21.11 -4.51
N HIS A 50 -14.96 20.84 -5.79
CA HIS A 50 -15.25 21.79 -6.86
C HIS A 50 -16.52 21.38 -7.62
N ALA A 51 -17.01 22.24 -8.50
CA ALA A 51 -18.24 22.00 -9.25
C ALA A 51 -18.19 20.71 -10.10
N ASP A 52 -17.01 20.34 -10.60
CA ASP A 52 -16.78 19.18 -11.48
C ASP A 52 -16.13 17.97 -10.77
N GLY A 53 -15.75 18.10 -9.48
CA GLY A 53 -15.12 17.01 -8.76
C GLY A 53 -14.30 17.42 -7.53
N PHE A 54 -13.12 16.83 -7.37
CA PHE A 54 -12.25 17.02 -6.22
C PHE A 54 -10.83 17.41 -6.65
N LEU A 55 -10.23 18.32 -5.90
CA LEU A 55 -8.79 18.61 -5.95
C LEU A 55 -8.13 18.03 -4.70
N VAL A 56 -7.09 17.23 -4.92
CA VAL A 56 -6.23 16.68 -3.87
C VAL A 56 -4.89 17.42 -3.88
N THR A 57 -4.64 18.26 -2.87
CA THR A 57 -3.33 18.86 -2.62
C THR A 57 -2.59 17.97 -1.64
N TYR A 58 -1.40 17.48 -2.03
CA TYR A 58 -0.67 16.47 -1.27
C TYR A 58 0.82 16.78 -1.15
N GLY A 59 1.41 16.45 -0.01
CA GLY A 59 2.86 16.60 0.22
C GLY A 59 3.68 15.40 -0.28
N ASN A 60 3.12 14.19 -0.23
CA ASN A 60 3.74 12.96 -0.75
C ASN A 60 2.71 12.01 -1.35
N ALA A 61 3.18 11.00 -2.09
CA ALA A 61 2.32 10.11 -2.88
C ALA A 61 1.35 9.27 -2.02
N SER A 62 1.73 8.86 -0.80
CA SER A 62 0.84 8.11 0.09
C SER A 62 -0.33 8.97 0.58
N PHE A 63 -0.10 10.28 0.78
CA PHE A 63 -1.17 11.21 1.12
C PHE A 63 -2.08 11.50 -0.06
N ALA A 64 -1.55 11.50 -1.29
CA ALA A 64 -2.41 11.56 -2.47
C ALA A 64 -3.37 10.37 -2.53
N ALA A 65 -2.91 9.15 -2.22
CA ALA A 65 -3.76 7.96 -2.13
C ALA A 65 -4.85 8.10 -1.04
N ARG A 66 -4.48 8.63 0.14
CA ARG A 66 -5.45 8.96 1.20
C ARG A 66 -6.46 10.03 0.75
N GLY A 67 -6.02 11.01 -0.01
CA GLY A 67 -6.91 12.00 -0.63
C GLY A 67 -7.92 11.38 -1.60
N VAL A 68 -7.53 10.34 -2.33
CA VAL A 68 -8.46 9.55 -3.15
C VAL A 68 -9.56 8.92 -2.29
N ALA A 69 -9.23 8.42 -1.08
CA ALA A 69 -10.24 7.85 -0.19
C ALA A 69 -11.26 8.90 0.27
N TYR A 70 -10.83 10.11 0.62
CA TYR A 70 -11.73 11.22 0.93
C TYR A 70 -12.65 11.55 -0.25
N ALA A 71 -12.08 11.67 -1.45
CA ALA A 71 -12.87 11.94 -2.66
C ALA A 71 -13.85 10.80 -2.98
N LEU A 72 -13.49 9.53 -2.76
CA LEU A 72 -14.38 8.37 -2.92
C LEU A 72 -15.55 8.40 -1.94
N SER A 73 -15.32 8.87 -0.72
CA SER A 73 -16.38 9.03 0.30
C SER A 73 -17.17 10.33 0.15
N GLY A 74 -16.82 11.18 -0.81
CA GLY A 74 -17.46 12.48 -1.03
C GLY A 74 -17.14 13.51 0.05
N GLN A 75 -16.05 13.34 0.79
CA GLN A 75 -15.62 14.18 1.91
C GLN A 75 -14.46 15.09 1.53
N GLU A 76 -14.38 16.22 2.21
CA GLU A 76 -13.25 17.14 2.19
C GLU A 76 -12.37 16.93 3.42
N CYS A 77 -11.11 17.30 3.34
CA CYS A 77 -10.22 17.33 4.51
C CYS A 77 -9.18 18.45 4.39
N ASP A 78 -8.63 18.85 5.51
CA ASP A 78 -7.45 19.70 5.63
C ASP A 78 -6.63 19.18 6.81
N GLU A 79 -5.61 18.38 6.49
CA GLU A 79 -4.81 17.66 7.48
C GLU A 79 -3.33 18.02 7.35
N THR A 80 -2.67 18.14 8.50
CA THR A 80 -1.20 18.11 8.57
C THR A 80 -0.78 16.78 9.19
N VAL A 81 -0.09 15.96 8.41
CA VAL A 81 0.31 14.62 8.84
C VAL A 81 1.57 14.71 9.69
N CYS A 82 1.48 14.25 10.94
CA CYS A 82 2.57 14.41 11.92
C CYS A 82 3.73 13.41 11.72
N PHE A 83 3.49 12.27 11.07
CA PHE A 83 4.49 11.22 10.92
C PHE A 83 4.87 11.01 9.45
N GLY A 84 6.17 10.90 9.17
CA GLY A 84 6.66 10.59 7.81
C GLY A 84 6.48 9.13 7.41
N THR A 85 6.39 8.23 8.39
CA THR A 85 6.19 6.79 8.18
C THR A 85 4.95 6.31 8.91
N HIS A 86 4.03 5.72 8.16
CA HIS A 86 2.84 5.04 8.66
C HIS A 86 2.87 3.61 8.17
N GLY A 87 2.92 2.67 9.09
CA GLY A 87 3.08 1.27 8.73
C GLY A 87 2.25 0.32 9.57
N ILE A 88 2.15 -0.89 9.07
CA ILE A 88 1.62 -2.03 9.81
C ILE A 88 2.64 -3.16 9.88
N LEU A 89 2.54 -3.97 10.92
CA LEU A 89 3.16 -5.28 11.01
C LEU A 89 2.05 -6.33 11.05
N LEU A 90 2.05 -7.23 10.08
CA LEU A 90 1.14 -8.36 10.02
C LEU A 90 1.86 -9.63 10.44
N ASP A 91 1.39 -10.25 11.53
CA ASP A 91 1.98 -11.48 12.06
C ASP A 91 1.51 -12.71 11.26
N CYS A 92 2.43 -13.29 10.49
CA CYS A 92 2.28 -14.56 9.77
C CYS A 92 2.97 -15.74 10.50
N SER A 93 3.50 -15.50 11.71
CA SER A 93 4.32 -16.48 12.44
C SER A 93 3.52 -17.44 13.32
N ARG A 94 2.24 -17.17 13.55
CA ARG A 94 1.43 -17.92 14.52
C ARG A 94 0.55 -18.97 13.86
N THR A 95 -0.69 -18.60 13.56
CA THR A 95 -1.75 -19.54 13.13
C THR A 95 -1.96 -19.59 11.64
N SER A 96 -1.65 -18.52 10.91
CA SER A 96 -1.91 -18.44 9.48
C SER A 96 -0.90 -17.58 8.74
N VAL A 97 -0.60 -17.98 7.52
CA VAL A 97 0.14 -17.20 6.54
C VAL A 97 -0.89 -16.58 5.58
N VAL A 98 -0.82 -15.28 5.40
CA VAL A 98 -1.77 -14.57 4.54
C VAL A 98 -1.44 -14.84 3.08
N ARG A 99 -2.42 -15.24 2.29
CA ARG A 99 -2.23 -15.50 0.85
C ARG A 99 -1.83 -14.23 0.11
N PRO A 100 -0.93 -14.31 -0.88
CA PRO A 100 -0.45 -13.14 -1.62
C PRO A 100 -1.55 -12.29 -2.25
N ASP A 101 -2.56 -12.94 -2.87
CA ASP A 101 -3.71 -12.26 -3.48
C ASP A 101 -4.54 -11.47 -2.46
N TYR A 102 -4.75 -12.03 -1.27
CA TYR A 102 -5.47 -11.36 -0.20
C TYR A 102 -4.66 -10.21 0.41
N PHE A 103 -3.34 -10.40 0.55
CA PHE A 103 -2.47 -9.32 1.03
C PHE A 103 -2.40 -8.14 0.05
N LYS A 104 -2.44 -8.37 -1.26
CA LYS A 104 -2.55 -7.31 -2.27
C LYS A 104 -3.83 -6.47 -2.10
N ARG A 105 -4.95 -7.09 -1.74
CA ARG A 105 -6.18 -6.35 -1.39
C ARG A 105 -5.99 -5.48 -0.14
N TRP A 106 -5.28 -6.00 0.86
CA TRP A 106 -4.91 -5.20 2.02
C TRP A 106 -4.03 -4.01 1.66
N LEU A 107 -3.03 -4.21 0.82
CA LEU A 107 -2.14 -3.15 0.37
C LEU A 107 -2.91 -2.01 -0.32
N ARG A 108 -3.92 -2.30 -1.14
CA ARG A 108 -4.79 -1.27 -1.71
C ARG A 108 -5.53 -0.48 -0.64
N ARG A 109 -6.08 -1.15 0.36
CA ARG A 109 -6.77 -0.49 1.49
C ARG A 109 -5.80 0.35 2.33
N LEU A 110 -4.63 -0.18 2.63
CA LEU A 110 -3.59 0.53 3.36
C LEU A 110 -3.16 1.81 2.63
N SER A 111 -2.99 1.73 1.31
CA SER A 111 -2.71 2.90 0.48
C SER A 111 -3.78 3.98 0.63
N LEU A 112 -5.07 3.61 0.61
CA LEU A 112 -6.19 4.54 0.84
C LEU A 112 -6.22 5.14 2.26
N PHE A 113 -5.61 4.48 3.24
CA PHE A 113 -5.41 5.04 4.58
C PHE A 113 -4.14 5.90 4.70
N GLY A 114 -3.35 6.01 3.62
CA GLY A 114 -2.11 6.79 3.62
C GLY A 114 -0.91 6.05 4.21
N TYR A 115 -0.99 4.74 4.36
CA TYR A 115 0.15 3.93 4.78
C TYR A 115 1.20 3.87 3.68
N ASN A 116 2.46 3.98 4.08
CA ASN A 116 3.62 3.94 3.18
C ASN A 116 4.63 2.84 3.55
N MET A 117 4.31 2.01 4.54
CA MET A 117 5.16 0.91 4.97
C MET A 117 4.31 -0.29 5.41
N ALA A 118 4.77 -1.50 5.08
CA ALA A 118 4.19 -2.74 5.58
C ALA A 118 5.27 -3.77 5.89
N MET A 119 5.07 -4.52 6.96
CA MET A 119 5.93 -5.61 7.38
C MET A 119 5.13 -6.91 7.46
N LEU A 120 5.72 -8.00 6.94
CA LEU A 120 5.28 -9.37 7.20
C LEU A 120 6.23 -9.97 8.23
N TYR A 121 5.71 -10.22 9.42
CA TYR A 121 6.47 -10.95 10.45
C TYR A 121 6.33 -12.45 10.19
N THR A 122 7.29 -13.01 9.48
CA THR A 122 7.19 -14.34 8.90
C THR A 122 7.74 -15.44 9.79
N LYS A 123 8.71 -15.14 10.66
CA LYS A 123 9.46 -16.14 11.45
C LYS A 123 10.04 -17.23 10.52
N ASP A 124 9.36 -18.37 10.39
CA ASP A 124 9.70 -19.52 9.56
C ASP A 124 8.75 -19.69 8.34
N ALA A 125 7.85 -18.75 8.10
CA ALA A 125 6.89 -18.83 7.01
C ALA A 125 7.42 -18.27 5.67
N TYR A 126 8.66 -18.62 5.29
CA TYR A 126 9.27 -18.35 3.98
C TYR A 126 10.22 -19.48 3.60
N GLN A 127 10.42 -19.68 2.31
CA GLN A 127 11.31 -20.73 1.80
C GLN A 127 12.76 -20.29 1.84
N VAL A 128 13.65 -21.21 2.31
CA VAL A 128 15.10 -21.07 2.26
C VAL A 128 15.65 -22.12 1.32
N PRO A 129 16.33 -21.75 0.21
CA PRO A 129 16.90 -22.72 -0.72
C PRO A 129 17.88 -23.69 -0.01
N GLY A 130 17.66 -24.98 -0.21
CA GLY A 130 18.47 -26.03 0.40
C GLY A 130 18.00 -26.51 1.76
N GLU A 131 17.03 -25.82 2.40
CA GLU A 131 16.51 -26.14 3.73
C GLU A 131 15.08 -26.69 3.65
N ASN A 132 14.92 -27.96 3.38
CA ASN A 132 13.62 -28.59 3.11
C ASN A 132 12.65 -28.59 4.31
N TYR A 133 13.17 -28.49 5.52
CA TYR A 133 12.36 -28.49 6.75
C TYR A 133 12.05 -27.08 7.25
N PHE A 134 12.73 -26.06 6.75
CA PHE A 134 12.42 -24.68 7.11
C PHE A 134 11.08 -24.26 6.52
N GLY A 135 10.15 -23.87 7.38
CA GLY A 135 8.78 -23.54 6.94
C GLY A 135 7.91 -24.74 6.58
N TYR A 136 8.34 -25.98 6.91
CA TYR A 136 7.56 -27.19 6.63
C TYR A 136 6.17 -27.11 7.28
N MET A 137 5.13 -27.43 6.51
CA MET A 137 3.70 -27.37 6.93
C MET A 137 3.21 -25.97 7.37
N ARG A 138 3.97 -24.91 7.09
CA ARG A 138 3.63 -23.53 7.49
C ARG A 138 2.92 -22.73 6.42
N GLY A 139 2.83 -23.23 5.19
CA GLY A 139 2.37 -22.43 4.06
C GLY A 139 3.36 -21.30 3.70
N ALA A 140 4.66 -21.62 3.78
CA ALA A 140 5.76 -20.69 3.61
C ALA A 140 5.72 -19.99 2.24
N TYR A 141 5.93 -18.68 2.22
CA TYR A 141 6.06 -17.91 0.98
C TYR A 141 7.25 -18.38 0.17
N SER A 142 7.06 -18.52 -1.13
CA SER A 142 8.17 -18.66 -2.07
C SER A 142 8.89 -17.32 -2.27
N ILE A 143 10.09 -17.38 -2.82
CA ILE A 143 10.86 -16.18 -3.19
C ILE A 143 10.09 -15.35 -4.22
N GLU A 144 9.43 -16.00 -5.16
CA GLU A 144 8.62 -15.38 -6.21
C GLU A 144 7.41 -14.66 -5.62
N GLU A 145 6.70 -15.27 -4.68
CA GLU A 145 5.56 -14.65 -3.99
C GLU A 145 5.97 -13.40 -3.21
N ILE A 146 7.10 -13.44 -2.50
CA ILE A 146 7.62 -12.26 -1.78
C ILE A 146 7.99 -11.15 -2.77
N ARG A 147 8.66 -11.47 -3.87
CA ARG A 147 9.00 -10.49 -4.93
C ARG A 147 7.75 -9.88 -5.58
N GLU A 148 6.73 -10.71 -5.79
CA GLU A 148 5.46 -10.25 -6.34
C GLU A 148 4.73 -9.31 -5.39
N ILE A 149 4.69 -9.61 -4.10
CA ILE A 149 4.13 -8.75 -3.06
C ILE A 149 4.88 -7.42 -2.99
N ASP A 150 6.20 -7.45 -2.94
CA ASP A 150 7.05 -6.26 -2.89
C ASP A 150 6.84 -5.36 -4.12
N ALA A 151 6.88 -5.95 -5.31
CA ALA A 151 6.64 -5.22 -6.55
C ALA A 151 5.22 -4.60 -6.60
N TYR A 152 4.23 -5.29 -6.02
CA TYR A 152 2.86 -4.78 -5.95
C TYR A 152 2.72 -3.65 -4.93
N ALA A 153 3.32 -3.78 -3.74
CA ALA A 153 3.34 -2.74 -2.72
C ALA A 153 3.99 -1.45 -3.26
N LYS A 154 5.09 -1.59 -3.98
CA LYS A 154 5.80 -0.47 -4.62
C LYS A 154 4.91 0.30 -5.61
N LYS A 155 4.03 -0.38 -6.36
CA LYS A 155 3.05 0.30 -7.24
C LYS A 155 2.09 1.22 -6.47
N LEU A 156 1.83 0.92 -5.19
CA LEU A 156 0.96 1.67 -4.29
C LEU A 156 1.71 2.71 -3.43
N GLY A 157 3.03 2.87 -3.63
CA GLY A 157 3.86 3.74 -2.80
C GLY A 157 4.11 3.20 -1.40
N ILE A 158 3.98 1.88 -1.20
CA ILE A 158 4.22 1.21 0.08
C ILE A 158 5.56 0.48 0.01
N GLU A 159 6.43 0.74 0.97
CA GLU A 159 7.69 0.02 1.16
C GLU A 159 7.45 -1.25 1.97
N MET A 160 7.89 -2.40 1.45
CA MET A 160 7.91 -3.65 2.20
C MET A 160 9.21 -3.77 2.98
N ILE A 161 9.08 -3.94 4.31
CA ILE A 161 10.22 -4.15 5.19
C ILE A 161 10.21 -5.58 5.70
N ALA A 162 11.33 -6.28 5.55
CA ALA A 162 11.48 -7.63 6.07
C ALA A 162 11.47 -7.61 7.61
N SER A 163 10.61 -8.45 8.19
CA SER A 163 10.54 -8.66 9.64
C SER A 163 10.72 -10.16 9.92
N ILE A 164 11.98 -10.56 10.06
CA ILE A 164 12.38 -11.95 10.29
C ILE A 164 13.06 -12.10 11.64
N GLN A 165 13.02 -13.32 12.16
CA GLN A 165 13.78 -13.71 13.35
C GLN A 165 15.18 -14.16 12.94
N ALA A 166 16.20 -13.62 13.59
CA ALA A 166 17.59 -13.98 13.32
C ALA A 166 18.30 -14.60 14.55
N LEU A 167 18.10 -14.04 15.74
CA LEU A 167 18.81 -14.44 16.96
C LEU A 167 17.90 -15.01 18.05
N GLY A 168 16.58 -14.89 17.90
CA GLY A 168 15.61 -15.40 18.87
C GLY A 168 14.49 -16.18 18.18
N HIS A 169 13.74 -16.96 18.97
CA HIS A 169 12.57 -17.71 18.54
C HIS A 169 12.77 -18.73 17.40
N LEU A 170 14.00 -19.02 17.00
CA LEU A 170 14.34 -20.05 16.00
C LEU A 170 14.64 -21.42 16.62
N GLU A 171 14.69 -21.53 17.93
CA GLU A 171 14.99 -22.80 18.64
C GLU A 171 14.17 -24.00 18.11
N PRO A 172 12.86 -23.89 17.82
CA PRO A 172 12.09 -25.02 17.31
C PRO A 172 12.52 -25.49 15.91
N ILE A 173 13.26 -24.66 15.17
CA ILE A 173 13.66 -24.91 13.78
C ILE A 173 15.10 -25.43 13.73
N MET A 174 15.87 -25.18 14.79
CA MET A 174 17.29 -25.58 14.90
C MET A 174 17.52 -26.94 15.55
N ARG A 175 16.45 -27.70 15.79
CA ARG A 175 16.52 -29.05 16.37
C ARG A 175 16.58 -30.14 15.32
#